data_c9b3e29215de3302e60f41c95bd5ac97
#
_entry.id   c9b3e29215de3302e60f41c95bd5ac97
#
_cell.length_a   1.000
_cell.length_b   1.000
_cell.length_c   1.000
_cell.angle_alpha   90.00
_cell.angle_beta   90.00
_cell.angle_gamma   90.00
#
_symmetry.space_group_name_H-M   'P 1'
#
loop_
_entity.id
_entity.type
_entity.pdbx_description
1 polymer ?
#
loop_
_entity_poly.entity_id
_entity_poly.type
_entity_poly.pdbx_seq_one_letter_code
_entity_poly.pdbx_strand_id
1 'polypeptide(L)'
;IASISGLRASTLRVAYGTSKAAVIQLTKQQAAELGEFGIRVNCIAPGPVKTKLAMAVHTQDIIEAYHDAIPLNRYGTEKEIANGIYFLASEKASYITGQVLSVDGGFEATGVGLPSLRK
;
A
#
# COMPACT_ATOMS: atom_id res chain seq x y z
N ILE A 1 -0.98 -2.87 -9.00
CA ILE A 1 -0.46 -2.83 -7.62
C ILE A 1 0.57 -1.71 -7.53
N ALA A 2 0.32 -0.74 -6.66
CA ALA A 2 1.26 0.32 -6.33
C ALA A 2 2.11 -0.05 -5.10
N SER A 3 2.35 0.91 -4.24
CA SER A 3 3.03 0.78 -2.96
C SER A 3 2.77 2.05 -2.15
N ILE A 4 2.85 1.97 -0.83
CA ILE A 4 2.90 3.18 0.00
C ILE A 4 4.07 4.09 -0.39
N SER A 5 5.14 3.55 -0.98
CA SER A 5 6.25 4.34 -1.51
C SER A 5 5.86 5.23 -2.70
N GLY A 6 4.71 5.01 -3.32
CA GLY A 6 4.11 5.91 -4.31
C GLY A 6 3.25 7.00 -3.69
N LEU A 7 2.87 6.86 -2.42
CA LEU A 7 2.07 7.84 -1.67
C LEU A 7 2.94 8.76 -0.83
N ARG A 8 4.04 8.25 -0.32
CA ARG A 8 5.02 9.00 0.48
C ARG A 8 6.44 8.55 0.17
N ALA A 9 7.40 9.40 0.43
CA ALA A 9 8.79 9.11 0.14
C ALA A 9 9.34 7.97 1.01
N SER A 10 10.19 7.17 0.40
CA SER A 10 10.98 6.13 1.08
C SER A 10 12.46 6.34 0.77
N THR A 11 13.32 6.16 1.76
CA THR A 11 14.78 6.36 1.64
C THR A 11 15.37 5.43 0.59
N LEU A 12 16.22 5.96 -0.27
CA LEU A 12 16.94 5.23 -1.33
C LEU A 12 16.02 4.52 -2.33
N ARG A 13 14.83 5.07 -2.58
CA ARG A 13 13.81 4.47 -3.44
C ARG A 13 13.33 5.41 -4.55
N VAL A 14 14.21 6.26 -5.09
CA VAL A 14 13.83 7.29 -6.08
C VAL A 14 13.09 6.68 -7.28
N ALA A 15 13.69 5.73 -7.98
CA ALA A 15 13.07 5.10 -9.14
C ALA A 15 11.83 4.27 -8.75
N TYR A 16 11.92 3.50 -7.68
CA TYR A 16 10.82 2.67 -7.21
C TYR A 16 9.61 3.50 -6.79
N GLY A 17 9.79 4.47 -5.91
CA GLY A 17 8.70 5.34 -5.44
C GLY A 17 8.06 6.12 -6.58
N THR A 18 8.87 6.67 -7.49
CA THR A 18 8.39 7.39 -8.66
C THR A 18 7.57 6.48 -9.57
N SER A 19 8.03 5.26 -9.84
CA SER A 19 7.29 4.29 -10.65
C SER A 19 5.95 3.92 -10.03
N LYS A 20 5.90 3.79 -8.70
CA LYS A 20 4.66 3.47 -7.97
C LYS A 20 3.70 4.66 -7.91
N ALA A 21 4.20 5.88 -7.83
CA ALA A 21 3.39 7.09 -7.99
C ALA A 21 2.78 7.18 -9.40
N ALA A 22 3.53 6.78 -10.41
CA ALA A 22 3.02 6.70 -11.79
C ALA A 22 1.87 5.70 -11.92
N VAL A 23 1.95 4.53 -11.27
CA VAL A 23 0.85 3.54 -11.23
C VAL A 23 -0.40 4.14 -10.58
N ILE A 24 -0.24 4.93 -9.52
CA ILE A 24 -1.35 5.61 -8.87
C ILE A 24 -2.02 6.60 -9.83
N GLN A 25 -1.24 7.42 -10.51
CA GLN A 25 -1.79 8.37 -11.48
C GLN A 25 -2.42 7.66 -12.68
N LEU A 26 -1.80 6.60 -13.19
CA LEU A 26 -2.37 5.78 -14.26
C LEU A 26 -3.74 5.21 -13.87
N THR A 27 -3.90 4.74 -12.64
CA THR A 27 -5.18 4.25 -12.11
C THR A 27 -6.28 5.31 -12.23
N LYS A 28 -5.98 6.54 -11.86
CA LYS A 28 -6.92 7.67 -11.94
C LYS A 28 -7.28 8.01 -13.38
N GLN A 29 -6.28 8.08 -14.26
CA GLN A 29 -6.49 8.37 -15.68
C GLN A 29 -7.36 7.30 -16.34
N GLN A 30 -7.05 6.04 -16.13
CA GLN A 30 -7.84 4.94 -16.69
C GLN A 30 -9.26 4.89 -16.11
N ALA A 31 -9.43 5.18 -14.82
CA ALA A 31 -10.76 5.25 -14.22
C ALA A 31 -11.62 6.34 -14.88
N ALA A 32 -11.02 7.51 -15.13
CA ALA A 32 -11.72 8.63 -15.78
C ALA A 32 -12.12 8.32 -17.22
N GLU A 33 -11.24 7.65 -17.98
CA GLU A 33 -11.47 7.36 -19.40
C GLU A 33 -12.37 6.14 -19.63
N LEU A 34 -12.26 5.11 -18.78
CA LEU A 34 -12.95 3.84 -18.96
C LEU A 34 -14.29 3.75 -18.20
N GLY A 35 -14.58 4.70 -17.34
CA GLY A 35 -15.82 4.72 -16.57
C GLY A 35 -17.09 4.73 -17.41
N GLU A 36 -17.08 5.41 -18.56
CA GLU A 36 -18.22 5.43 -19.47
C GLU A 36 -18.55 4.05 -20.07
N PHE A 37 -17.58 3.13 -20.08
CA PHE A 37 -17.76 1.75 -20.52
C PHE A 37 -18.09 0.79 -19.38
N GLY A 38 -18.35 1.30 -18.17
CA GLY A 38 -18.64 0.49 -17.00
C GLY A 38 -17.42 -0.24 -16.43
N ILE A 39 -16.21 0.19 -16.79
CA ILE A 39 -14.97 -0.41 -16.31
C ILE A 39 -14.46 0.38 -15.11
N ARG A 40 -14.27 -0.29 -13.99
CA ARG A 40 -13.67 0.27 -12.79
C ARG A 40 -12.17 0.00 -12.75
N VAL A 41 -11.41 0.98 -12.34
CA VAL A 41 -9.95 0.87 -12.20
C VAL A 41 -9.55 1.40 -10.83
N ASN A 42 -9.00 0.53 -10.01
CA ASN A 42 -8.53 0.85 -8.67
C ASN A 42 -7.16 0.27 -8.43
N CYS A 43 -6.47 0.71 -7.41
CA CYS A 43 -5.18 0.14 -7.06
C CYS A 43 -5.04 -0.09 -5.55
N ILE A 44 -4.21 -1.07 -5.21
CA ILE A 44 -3.76 -1.34 -3.84
C ILE A 44 -2.38 -0.73 -3.66
N ALA A 45 -2.16 -0.10 -2.52
CA ALA A 45 -0.85 0.36 -2.07
C ALA A 45 -0.43 -0.43 -0.83
N PRO A 46 0.29 -1.55 -0.99
CA PRO A 46 0.77 -2.33 0.15
C PRO A 46 1.81 -1.58 0.98
N GLY A 47 1.77 -1.78 2.29
CA GLY A 47 2.87 -1.50 3.20
C GLY A 47 3.88 -2.65 3.23
N PRO A 48 4.70 -2.73 4.28
CA PRO A 48 5.61 -3.85 4.47
C PRO A 48 4.86 -5.17 4.62
N VAL A 49 5.19 -6.14 3.76
CA VAL A 49 4.55 -7.46 3.70
C VAL A 49 5.59 -8.54 3.99
N LYS A 50 5.21 -9.52 4.79
CA LYS A 50 6.06 -10.66 5.15
C LYS A 50 6.16 -11.63 3.97
N THR A 51 6.92 -11.25 2.95
CA THR A 51 7.23 -12.11 1.80
C THR A 51 8.57 -12.81 2.01
N LYS A 52 8.82 -13.87 1.23
CA LYS A 52 10.13 -14.55 1.24
C LYS A 52 11.26 -13.57 0.90
N LEU A 53 11.04 -12.70 -0.09
CA LEU A 53 12.03 -11.69 -0.49
C LEU A 53 12.30 -10.69 0.64
N ALA A 54 11.27 -10.13 1.25
CA ALA A 54 11.44 -9.17 2.34
C ALA A 54 12.19 -9.80 3.52
N MET A 55 11.82 -11.02 3.90
CA MET A 55 12.49 -11.74 5.01
C MET A 55 13.93 -12.13 4.68
N ALA A 56 14.29 -12.28 3.42
CA ALA A 56 15.65 -12.57 2.99
C ALA A 56 16.58 -11.35 3.05
N VAL A 57 16.04 -10.13 2.89
CA VAL A 57 16.86 -8.88 2.77
C VAL A 57 16.70 -7.94 3.97
N HIS A 58 15.63 -8.05 4.75
CA HIS A 58 15.44 -7.22 5.93
C HIS A 58 16.18 -7.81 7.14
N THR A 59 17.05 -7.00 7.73
CA THR A 59 17.70 -7.34 9.00
C THR A 59 16.70 -7.18 10.16
N GLN A 60 17.06 -7.70 11.33
CA GLN A 60 16.24 -7.56 12.53
C GLN A 60 16.00 -6.09 12.87
N ASP A 61 16.99 -5.24 12.77
CA ASP A 61 16.88 -3.80 13.01
C ASP A 61 15.88 -3.13 12.07
N ILE A 62 15.86 -3.54 10.80
CA ILE A 62 14.90 -3.04 9.81
C ILE A 62 13.49 -3.48 10.17
N ILE A 63 13.31 -4.72 10.58
CA ILE A 63 12.01 -5.27 10.98
C ILE A 63 11.46 -4.51 12.20
N GLU A 64 12.30 -4.29 13.21
CA GLU A 64 11.92 -3.54 14.41
C GLU A 64 11.54 -2.09 14.10
N ALA A 65 12.33 -1.42 13.25
CA ALA A 65 12.04 -0.05 12.81
C ALA A 65 10.69 0.04 12.08
N TYR A 66 10.36 -0.94 11.24
CA TYR A 66 9.05 -0.98 10.60
C TYR A 66 7.93 -1.29 11.60
N HIS A 67 8.14 -2.21 12.54
CA HIS A 67 7.14 -2.49 13.58
C HIS A 67 6.82 -1.25 14.40
N ASP A 68 7.83 -0.46 14.74
CA ASP A 68 7.64 0.78 15.49
C ASP A 68 6.90 1.86 14.67
N ALA A 69 7.15 1.92 13.38
CA ALA A 69 6.52 2.90 12.48
C ALA A 69 5.09 2.52 12.07
N ILE A 70 4.74 1.23 12.09
CA ILE A 70 3.42 0.75 11.68
C ILE A 70 2.48 0.76 12.90
N PRO A 71 1.33 1.47 12.86
CA PRO A 71 0.38 1.49 13.98
C PRO A 71 -0.08 0.10 14.45
N LEU A 72 -0.28 -0.86 13.54
CA LEU A 72 -0.60 -2.24 13.91
C LEU A 72 0.62 -3.05 14.38
N ASN A 73 1.81 -2.43 14.40
CA ASN A 73 3.04 -2.96 14.98
C ASN A 73 3.46 -4.33 14.42
N ARG A 74 3.22 -4.58 13.15
CA ARG A 74 3.62 -5.81 12.44
C ARG A 74 3.61 -5.62 10.93
N TYR A 75 4.28 -6.50 10.22
CA TYR A 75 4.11 -6.63 8.77
C TYR A 75 2.74 -7.23 8.44
N GLY A 76 2.21 -6.87 7.29
CA GLY A 76 1.06 -7.55 6.70
C GLY A 76 1.42 -8.92 6.13
N THR A 77 0.40 -9.69 5.81
CA THR A 77 0.53 -10.96 5.10
C THR A 77 0.13 -10.80 3.63
N GLU A 78 0.61 -11.71 2.79
CA GLU A 78 0.21 -11.76 1.37
C GLU A 78 -1.31 -11.92 1.24
N LYS A 79 -1.93 -12.70 2.13
CA LYS A 79 -3.38 -12.89 2.15
C LYS A 79 -4.14 -11.60 2.47
N GLU A 80 -3.64 -10.77 3.37
CA GLU A 80 -4.27 -9.48 3.69
C GLU A 80 -4.23 -8.54 2.49
N ILE A 81 -3.15 -8.54 1.71
CA ILE A 81 -3.07 -7.79 0.45
C ILE A 81 -4.07 -8.35 -0.57
N ALA A 82 -4.11 -9.68 -0.73
CA ALA A 82 -5.03 -10.35 -1.66
C ALA A 82 -6.50 -10.05 -1.32
N ASN A 83 -6.85 -9.97 -0.04
CA ASN A 83 -8.20 -9.62 0.41
C ASN A 83 -8.61 -8.20 -0.04
N GLY A 84 -7.69 -7.24 0.03
CA GLY A 84 -7.92 -5.88 -0.48
C GLY A 84 -8.13 -5.85 -1.99
N ILE A 85 -7.34 -6.60 -2.73
CA ILE A 85 -7.48 -6.75 -4.19
C ILE A 85 -8.84 -7.38 -4.52
N TYR A 86 -9.19 -8.46 -3.85
CA TYR A 86 -10.47 -9.15 -4.04
C TYR A 86 -11.66 -8.23 -3.80
N PHE A 87 -11.63 -7.46 -2.70
CA PHE A 87 -12.69 -6.49 -2.41
C PHE A 87 -12.87 -5.49 -3.55
N LEU A 88 -11.80 -4.84 -4.00
CA LEU A 88 -11.88 -3.85 -5.07
C LEU A 88 -12.31 -4.44 -6.41
N ALA A 89 -11.99 -5.71 -6.68
CA ALA A 89 -12.40 -6.41 -7.89
C ALA A 89 -13.83 -6.95 -7.82
N SER A 90 -14.42 -7.05 -6.63
CA SER A 90 -15.74 -7.65 -6.41
C SER A 90 -16.89 -6.68 -6.65
N GLU A 91 -18.12 -7.22 -6.75
CA GLU A 91 -19.36 -6.43 -6.85
C GLU A 91 -19.59 -5.53 -5.61
N LYS A 92 -18.98 -5.85 -4.48
CA LYS A 92 -19.06 -5.01 -3.29
C LYS A 92 -18.42 -3.64 -3.48
N ALA A 93 -17.52 -3.51 -4.45
CA ALA A 93 -16.88 -2.25 -4.83
C ALA A 93 -17.48 -1.65 -6.11
N SER A 94 -18.72 -1.96 -6.46
CA SER A 94 -19.35 -1.58 -7.74
C SER A 94 -19.43 -0.08 -8.00
N TYR A 95 -19.36 0.76 -6.96
CA TYR A 95 -19.36 2.22 -7.09
C TYR A 95 -18.00 2.83 -6.72
N ILE A 96 -16.93 2.04 -6.71
CA ILE A 96 -15.57 2.45 -6.37
C ILE A 96 -14.70 2.37 -7.63
N THR A 97 -14.21 3.52 -8.11
CA THR A 97 -13.26 3.60 -9.22
C THR A 97 -12.31 4.77 -9.01
N GLY A 98 -11.10 4.69 -9.54
CA GLY A 98 -10.06 5.71 -9.40
C GLY A 98 -9.45 5.81 -8.01
N GLN A 99 -9.67 4.81 -7.15
CA GLN A 99 -9.24 4.86 -5.76
C GLN A 99 -7.94 4.08 -5.53
N VAL A 100 -7.21 4.55 -4.52
CA VAL A 100 -6.02 3.88 -3.99
C VAL A 100 -6.33 3.44 -2.57
N LEU A 101 -6.29 2.14 -2.32
CA LEU A 101 -6.50 1.59 -1.00
C LEU A 101 -5.15 1.18 -0.41
N SER A 102 -4.72 1.87 0.64
CA SER A 102 -3.55 1.47 1.42
C SER A 102 -3.88 0.26 2.27
N VAL A 103 -3.09 -0.80 2.15
CA VAL A 103 -3.17 -2.01 2.98
C VAL A 103 -1.82 -2.15 3.67
N ASP A 104 -1.63 -1.44 4.77
CA ASP A 104 -0.32 -1.13 5.32
C ASP A 104 -0.26 -1.06 6.85
N GLY A 105 -1.31 -1.46 7.53
CA GLY A 105 -1.38 -1.39 8.98
C GLY A 105 -1.43 0.04 9.54
N GLY A 106 -1.77 1.03 8.70
CA GLY A 106 -1.84 2.44 9.07
C GLY A 106 -0.52 3.21 8.88
N PHE A 107 0.49 2.58 8.26
CA PHE A 107 1.81 3.19 8.12
C PHE A 107 1.78 4.51 7.34
N GLU A 108 1.09 4.55 6.22
CA GLU A 108 1.00 5.76 5.38
C GLU A 108 0.23 6.89 6.09
N ALA A 109 -0.83 6.56 6.81
CA ALA A 109 -1.67 7.52 7.51
C ALA A 109 -1.01 8.14 8.75
N THR A 110 0.08 7.54 9.24
CA THR A 110 0.76 7.99 10.45
C THR A 110 1.75 9.11 10.12
N GLY A 111 1.60 10.27 10.74
CA GLY A 111 2.57 11.36 10.65
C GLY A 111 3.78 11.10 11.54
N VAL A 112 3.64 11.36 12.84
CA VAL A 112 4.68 11.10 13.84
C VAL A 112 4.25 9.95 14.73
N GLY A 113 4.95 8.82 14.62
CA GLY A 113 4.79 7.69 15.53
C GLY A 113 5.59 7.92 16.80
N LEU A 114 4.96 7.71 17.94
CA LEU A 114 5.62 7.76 19.25
C LEU A 114 5.44 6.41 19.95
N PRO A 115 6.29 5.42 19.63
CA PRO A 115 6.15 4.06 20.18
C PRO A 115 6.14 4.02 21.69
N SER A 116 6.86 4.94 22.36
CA SER A 116 6.88 5.07 23.82
C SER A 116 5.52 5.39 24.45
N LEU A 117 4.59 5.96 23.68
CA LEU A 117 3.23 6.22 24.16
C LEU A 117 2.33 4.98 24.12
N ARG A 118 2.78 3.88 23.51
CA ARG A 118 2.03 2.61 23.46
C ARG A 118 2.20 1.75 24.70
N LYS A 119 3.04 2.17 25.61
CA LYS A 119 3.37 1.43 26.85
C LYS A 119 2.36 1.71 27.97
#